data_e3b8e2ea62b47f368292e96a3041f628
#
_entry.id   e3b8e2ea62b47f368292e96a3041f628
#
_cell.length_a   1.000
_cell.length_b   1.000
_cell.length_c   1.000
_cell.angle_alpha   90.00
_cell.angle_beta   90.00
_cell.angle_gamma   90.00
#
_symmetry.space_group_name_H-M   'P 1'
#
loop_
_entity.id
_entity.type
_entity.pdbx_description
1 polymer ?
#
loop_
_entity_poly.entity_id
_entity_poly.type
_entity_poly.pdbx_seq_one_letter_code
_entity_poly.pdbx_strand_id
1 'polypeptide(L)'
;MKRIVNIFIFVASALSLASCQKEGPEAVASDRESVECLFTLAGDIDVPATKAVGLESDAKGTAAEKSVRTLQVFVFDSTGTCVTSRYVANSGNLHLTVDAAGGYTFYAVANLEDITAKVSTVAELLDMTTDVLSTDEGSSRFPMQGYLKDQTVSPVSKSFNIEVERRAAKVVLRNITNSLPAEYGDIIVEGIYLSNVVTASGMFSDALPQEPLWTNQMGVYDSLSPHDWLSDKLSVAVSVGRGGVYDIPHTFYAAANAVEEDTREDEWCPRFTRLVVRTSIQGITRYYPISFGAELPSLKANEYIDITNLNIKSLGPLDPEKPITTEEVMVSVTVKEWNRTETEVEF
;
A
#
# COMPACT_ATOMS: atom_id res chain seq x y z
N MET A 1 1.88 -73.10 41.49
CA MET A 1 2.35 -73.67 42.78
C MET A 1 3.48 -72.80 43.26
N LYS A 2 3.49 -72.45 44.51
CA LYS A 2 4.41 -71.64 45.32
C LYS A 2 4.67 -70.16 44.80
N ARG A 3 3.96 -69.25 45.40
CA ARG A 3 4.20 -67.80 45.48
C ARG A 3 5.44 -67.55 46.36
N ILE A 4 6.38 -66.71 45.88
CA ILE A 4 7.44 -66.12 46.71
C ILE A 4 7.15 -64.64 46.77
N VAL A 5 6.91 -64.19 48.00
CA VAL A 5 6.72 -62.78 48.34
C VAL A 5 8.07 -62.21 48.71
N ASN A 6 8.57 -61.22 47.97
CA ASN A 6 9.77 -60.49 48.38
C ASN A 6 9.36 -59.15 49.02
N ILE A 7 9.68 -59.07 50.28
CA ILE A 7 9.58 -57.85 51.10
C ILE A 7 10.83 -57.02 50.88
N PHE A 8 10.69 -55.84 50.32
CA PHE A 8 11.75 -54.80 50.25
C PHE A 8 11.62 -53.85 51.42
N ILE A 9 12.66 -53.84 52.25
CA ILE A 9 12.80 -52.91 53.38
C ILE A 9 13.37 -51.60 52.80
N PHE A 10 12.64 -50.48 52.91
CA PHE A 10 13.15 -49.16 52.60
C PHE A 10 13.89 -48.57 53.79
N VAL A 11 15.20 -48.39 53.65
CA VAL A 11 16.02 -47.58 54.55
C VAL A 11 15.99 -46.14 54.06
N ALA A 12 15.35 -45.25 54.82
CA ALA A 12 15.36 -43.85 54.56
C ALA A 12 16.67 -43.21 55.04
N SER A 13 17.55 -42.85 54.12
CA SER A 13 18.72 -42.01 54.39
C SER A 13 18.33 -40.54 54.13
N ALA A 14 18.22 -39.75 55.16
CA ALA A 14 18.05 -38.30 55.06
C ALA A 14 19.41 -37.67 54.66
N LEU A 15 19.58 -37.31 53.39
CA LEU A 15 20.63 -36.41 52.95
C LEU A 15 20.08 -34.98 52.93
N SER A 16 20.55 -34.17 53.85
CA SER A 16 20.36 -32.71 53.82
C SER A 16 21.20 -32.11 52.68
N LEU A 17 20.55 -31.81 51.56
CA LEU A 17 21.09 -30.97 50.50
C LEU A 17 20.97 -29.51 50.92
N ALA A 18 22.06 -28.90 51.34
CA ALA A 18 22.19 -27.45 51.41
C ALA A 18 22.12 -26.90 49.98
N SER A 19 20.99 -26.39 49.54
CA SER A 19 20.82 -25.66 48.30
C SER A 19 21.45 -24.28 48.51
N CYS A 20 22.65 -24.07 47.97
CA CYS A 20 23.13 -22.73 47.65
C CYS A 20 22.23 -22.18 46.54
N GLN A 21 21.24 -21.38 46.87
CA GLN A 21 20.58 -20.49 45.94
C GLN A 21 21.66 -19.48 45.51
N LYS A 22 22.16 -19.62 44.26
CA LYS A 22 22.81 -18.56 43.55
C LYS A 22 21.73 -17.54 43.24
N GLU A 23 21.69 -16.45 44.01
CA GLU A 23 20.93 -15.27 43.63
C GLU A 23 21.46 -14.85 42.23
N GLY A 24 20.70 -15.12 41.18
CA GLY A 24 20.86 -14.50 39.89
C GLY A 24 20.67 -12.98 40.10
N PRO A 25 21.28 -12.13 39.26
CA PRO A 25 21.04 -10.71 39.36
C PRO A 25 19.53 -10.46 39.35
N GLU A 26 18.99 -9.92 40.44
CA GLU A 26 17.62 -9.41 40.48
C GLU A 26 17.53 -8.48 39.23
N ALA A 27 16.61 -8.80 38.32
CA ALA A 27 16.20 -7.86 37.33
C ALA A 27 15.73 -6.62 38.10
N VAL A 28 16.51 -5.56 38.07
CA VAL A 28 16.15 -4.27 38.61
C VAL A 28 14.86 -3.89 37.86
N ALA A 29 13.73 -4.12 38.47
CA ALA A 29 12.47 -3.59 38.00
C ALA A 29 12.70 -2.08 37.91
N SER A 30 12.73 -1.52 36.72
CA SER A 30 12.87 -0.09 36.53
C SER A 30 11.64 0.53 37.22
N ASP A 31 11.88 1.33 38.22
CA ASP A 31 10.86 2.07 38.99
C ASP A 31 10.30 3.22 38.14
N ARG A 32 10.06 2.94 36.85
CA ARG A 32 9.51 3.90 35.88
C ARG A 32 8.00 3.95 36.05
N GLU A 33 7.49 5.16 36.14
CA GLU A 33 6.06 5.40 36.19
C GLU A 33 5.41 4.95 34.87
N SER A 34 4.43 4.08 34.94
CA SER A 34 3.64 3.65 33.79
C SER A 34 2.57 4.70 33.45
N VAL A 35 2.53 5.16 32.24
CA VAL A 35 1.64 6.22 31.73
C VAL A 35 0.67 5.66 30.71
N GLU A 36 -0.62 5.90 30.90
CA GLU A 36 -1.61 5.60 29.87
C GLU A 36 -1.56 6.67 28.77
N CYS A 37 -1.11 6.29 27.59
CA CYS A 37 -0.96 7.13 26.43
C CYS A 37 -2.15 6.99 25.47
N LEU A 38 -2.60 8.11 24.90
CA LEU A 38 -3.57 8.17 23.81
C LEU A 38 -2.83 8.39 22.49
N PHE A 39 -3.01 7.47 21.55
CA PHE A 39 -2.55 7.59 20.17
C PHE A 39 -3.74 7.86 19.28
N THR A 40 -3.64 8.90 18.46
CA THR A 40 -4.68 9.30 17.50
C THR A 40 -4.04 9.38 16.12
N LEU A 41 -4.73 8.88 15.11
CA LEU A 41 -4.32 9.08 13.72
C LEU A 41 -4.70 10.48 13.25
N ALA A 42 -3.82 11.05 12.46
CA ALA A 42 -4.03 12.30 11.71
C ALA A 42 -3.80 12.07 10.23
N GLY A 43 -4.19 13.05 9.43
CA GLY A 43 -4.12 13.04 7.99
C GLY A 43 -5.51 13.13 7.37
N ASP A 44 -5.60 12.91 6.07
CA ASP A 44 -6.88 12.87 5.35
C ASP A 44 -7.54 11.49 5.51
N ILE A 45 -8.01 11.24 6.73
CA ILE A 45 -8.66 9.98 7.12
C ILE A 45 -10.03 10.25 7.73
N ASP A 46 -11.00 9.38 7.43
CA ASP A 46 -12.30 9.34 8.07
C ASP A 46 -12.27 8.30 9.21
N VAL A 47 -12.26 8.83 10.43
CA VAL A 47 -12.46 8.01 11.62
C VAL A 47 -13.97 7.83 11.86
N PRO A 48 -14.47 6.64 12.24
CA PRO A 48 -15.92 6.36 12.33
C PRO A 48 -16.78 7.29 13.17
N ALA A 49 -16.20 8.30 13.82
CA ALA A 49 -16.90 9.19 14.75
C ALA A 49 -17.22 10.61 14.23
N THR A 50 -16.80 11.01 13.01
CA THR A 50 -17.02 12.37 12.50
C THR A 50 -17.54 12.38 11.07
N LYS A 51 -18.88 12.59 10.94
CA LYS A 51 -19.48 12.89 9.65
C LYS A 51 -19.28 14.39 9.33
N ALA A 52 -18.42 14.68 8.36
CA ALA A 52 -18.45 15.94 7.63
C ALA A 52 -18.95 15.65 6.21
N VAL A 53 -20.11 16.20 5.85
CA VAL A 53 -20.63 16.16 4.48
C VAL A 53 -20.11 17.39 3.75
N GLY A 54 -19.15 17.21 2.85
CA GLY A 54 -18.65 18.22 1.93
C GLY A 54 -18.56 17.66 0.52
N LEU A 55 -18.76 18.47 -0.50
CA LEU A 55 -18.49 18.12 -1.90
C LEU A 55 -16.99 17.84 -2.04
N GLU A 56 -16.64 16.58 -2.21
CA GLU A 56 -15.25 16.12 -2.33
C GLU A 56 -14.74 16.39 -3.75
N SER A 57 -13.58 17.05 -3.86
CA SER A 57 -12.82 17.04 -5.10
C SER A 57 -12.15 15.67 -5.24
N ASP A 58 -12.06 15.14 -6.48
CA ASP A 58 -11.44 13.81 -6.75
C ASP A 58 -10.03 13.65 -6.16
N ALA A 59 -9.29 14.74 -5.97
CA ALA A 59 -7.97 14.76 -5.37
C ALA A 59 -7.97 14.53 -3.84
N LYS A 60 -9.10 14.76 -3.15
CA LYS A 60 -9.20 14.58 -1.69
C LYS A 60 -9.56 13.16 -1.28
N GLY A 61 -9.76 12.27 -2.23
CA GLY A 61 -10.19 10.91 -1.98
C GLY A 61 -11.66 10.80 -1.56
N THR A 62 -12.24 9.64 -1.80
CA THR A 62 -13.59 9.29 -1.37
C THR A 62 -13.61 8.92 0.12
N ALA A 63 -14.79 8.89 0.75
CA ALA A 63 -14.94 8.40 2.12
C ALA A 63 -14.42 6.95 2.29
N ALA A 64 -14.56 6.12 1.25
CA ALA A 64 -14.03 4.75 1.23
C ALA A 64 -12.49 4.74 1.27
N GLU A 65 -11.85 5.59 0.47
CA GLU A 65 -10.39 5.73 0.42
C GLU A 65 -9.77 6.25 1.73
N LYS A 66 -10.54 7.01 2.52
CA LYS A 66 -10.13 7.59 3.80
C LYS A 66 -10.41 6.70 5.01
N SER A 67 -11.18 5.63 4.81
CA SER A 67 -11.69 4.80 5.90
C SER A 67 -10.57 4.12 6.68
N VAL A 68 -10.57 4.29 8.01
CA VAL A 68 -9.72 3.55 8.96
C VAL A 68 -10.59 2.50 9.65
N ARG A 69 -10.28 1.22 9.42
CA ARG A 69 -11.02 0.08 10.00
C ARG A 69 -10.24 -0.63 11.08
N THR A 70 -8.93 -0.60 11.02
CA THR A 70 -8.05 -1.17 12.04
C THR A 70 -6.90 -0.22 12.31
N LEU A 71 -6.42 -0.21 13.54
CA LEU A 71 -5.25 0.54 13.96
C LEU A 71 -4.39 -0.32 14.85
N GLN A 72 -3.08 -0.33 14.56
CA GLN A 72 -2.06 -0.93 15.41
C GLN A 72 -1.00 0.13 15.70
N VAL A 73 -0.57 0.21 16.94
CA VAL A 73 0.54 1.06 17.35
C VAL A 73 1.60 0.20 18.00
N PHE A 74 2.84 0.40 17.59
CA PHE A 74 4.05 -0.21 18.11
C PHE A 74 4.90 0.87 18.77
N VAL A 75 5.39 0.60 19.95
CA VAL A 75 6.29 1.47 20.70
C VAL A 75 7.65 0.81 20.78
N PHE A 76 8.66 1.43 20.17
CA PHE A 76 10.04 0.97 20.20
C PHE A 76 10.88 1.88 21.09
N ASP A 77 11.77 1.30 21.86
CA ASP A 77 12.77 2.01 22.61
C ASP A 77 13.95 2.47 21.73
N SER A 78 14.92 3.17 22.31
CA SER A 78 16.11 3.65 21.61
C SER A 78 17.02 2.56 21.05
N THR A 79 16.84 1.30 21.45
CA THR A 79 17.56 0.13 20.90
C THR A 79 16.85 -0.50 19.72
N GLY A 80 15.62 -0.07 19.43
CA GLY A 80 14.76 -0.63 18.40
C GLY A 80 14.00 -1.88 18.85
N THR A 81 13.92 -2.13 20.16
CA THR A 81 13.12 -3.22 20.73
C THR A 81 11.68 -2.75 20.94
N CYS A 82 10.70 -3.55 20.52
CA CYS A 82 9.28 -3.30 20.77
C CYS A 82 8.97 -3.51 22.26
N VAL A 83 8.71 -2.42 22.97
CA VAL A 83 8.40 -2.48 24.40
C VAL A 83 6.92 -2.77 24.67
N THR A 84 6.06 -2.34 23.75
CA THR A 84 4.61 -2.65 23.82
C THR A 84 3.96 -2.39 22.47
N SER A 85 2.87 -3.07 22.17
CA SER A 85 2.06 -2.86 20.99
C SER A 85 0.59 -3.17 21.26
N ARG A 86 -0.30 -2.60 20.46
CA ARG A 86 -1.73 -2.88 20.58
C ARG A 86 -2.43 -2.73 19.23
N TYR A 87 -3.38 -3.63 19.00
CA TYR A 87 -4.32 -3.62 17.89
C TYR A 87 -5.73 -3.24 18.36
N VAL A 88 -6.44 -2.45 17.57
CA VAL A 88 -7.88 -2.15 17.75
C VAL A 88 -8.58 -2.18 16.41
N ALA A 89 -9.82 -2.65 16.40
CA ALA A 89 -10.69 -2.61 15.22
C ALA A 89 -11.68 -1.45 15.34
N ASN A 90 -12.07 -0.89 14.18
CA ASN A 90 -13.07 0.18 14.03
C ASN A 90 -12.77 1.43 14.85
N SER A 91 -11.50 1.80 14.96
CA SER A 91 -11.07 2.99 15.69
C SER A 91 -9.85 3.64 15.04
N GLY A 92 -9.84 4.97 14.96
CA GLY A 92 -8.68 5.78 14.59
C GLY A 92 -7.87 6.26 15.80
N ASN A 93 -8.18 5.77 16.99
CA ASN A 93 -7.41 6.03 18.21
C ASN A 93 -7.32 4.77 19.06
N LEU A 94 -6.30 4.71 19.91
CA LEU A 94 -6.13 3.66 20.91
C LEU A 94 -5.39 4.17 22.15
N HIS A 95 -5.66 3.51 23.28
CA HIS A 95 -4.92 3.72 24.52
C HIS A 95 -3.92 2.59 24.72
N LEU A 96 -2.71 2.93 25.18
CA LEU A 96 -1.62 1.99 25.42
C LEU A 96 -0.80 2.47 26.61
N THR A 97 -0.53 1.55 27.55
CA THR A 97 0.33 1.86 28.69
C THR A 97 1.80 1.77 28.29
N VAL A 98 2.55 2.83 28.54
CA VAL A 98 3.98 2.96 28.21
C VAL A 98 4.71 3.51 29.44
N ASP A 99 5.90 3.02 29.74
CA ASP A 99 6.69 3.54 30.85
C ASP A 99 7.24 4.94 30.51
N ALA A 100 7.28 5.81 31.51
CA ALA A 100 7.79 7.17 31.34
C ALA A 100 9.30 7.15 31.01
N ALA A 101 9.64 7.53 29.79
CA ALA A 101 11.00 7.62 29.29
C ALA A 101 11.06 8.49 28.02
N GLY A 102 12.27 8.87 27.60
CA GLY A 102 12.55 9.50 26.31
C GLY A 102 13.14 8.53 25.28
N GLY A 103 13.20 8.99 24.05
CA GLY A 103 13.81 8.26 22.93
C GLY A 103 12.95 7.14 22.35
N TYR A 104 11.63 7.19 22.57
CA TYR A 104 10.69 6.25 21.91
C TYR A 104 10.46 6.62 20.46
N THR A 105 10.29 5.58 19.63
CA THR A 105 9.73 5.72 18.28
C THR A 105 8.40 4.99 18.23
N PHE A 106 7.37 5.69 17.79
CA PHE A 106 6.03 5.14 17.61
C PHE A 106 5.78 4.89 16.13
N TYR A 107 5.30 3.70 15.80
CA TYR A 107 4.80 3.39 14.46
C TYR A 107 3.32 3.05 14.53
N ALA A 108 2.56 3.62 13.60
CA ALA A 108 1.16 3.30 13.41
C ALA A 108 0.98 2.58 12.08
N VAL A 109 0.18 1.52 12.10
CA VAL A 109 -0.23 0.76 10.92
C VAL A 109 -1.75 0.65 10.94
N ALA A 110 -2.39 1.05 9.84
CA ALA A 110 -3.84 0.98 9.71
C ALA A 110 -4.25 0.09 8.54
N ASN A 111 -5.45 -0.47 8.65
CA ASN A 111 -6.10 -1.31 7.63
C ASN A 111 -5.35 -2.60 7.28
N LEU A 112 -4.60 -3.16 8.23
CA LEU A 112 -4.04 -4.51 8.16
C LEU A 112 -4.64 -5.43 9.23
N GLU A 113 -4.45 -6.73 9.03
CA GLU A 113 -4.68 -7.73 10.07
C GLU A 113 -3.77 -7.48 11.29
N ASP A 114 -4.09 -8.09 12.42
CA ASP A 114 -3.28 -7.99 13.63
C ASP A 114 -1.90 -8.65 13.42
N ILE A 115 -0.86 -7.83 13.44
CA ILE A 115 0.54 -8.25 13.34
C ILE A 115 1.32 -8.02 14.64
N THR A 116 0.68 -7.62 15.73
CA THR A 116 1.35 -7.25 16.98
C THR A 116 2.19 -8.39 17.57
N ALA A 117 1.77 -9.65 17.37
CA ALA A 117 2.53 -10.83 17.81
C ALA A 117 3.72 -11.20 16.88
N LYS A 118 3.82 -10.58 15.70
CA LYS A 118 4.84 -10.89 14.69
C LYS A 118 6.04 -9.93 14.74
N VAL A 119 5.95 -8.85 15.54
CA VAL A 119 6.91 -7.75 15.55
C VAL A 119 7.49 -7.58 16.93
N SER A 120 8.78 -7.85 17.07
CA SER A 120 9.58 -7.68 18.31
C SER A 120 10.64 -6.58 18.17
N THR A 121 11.01 -6.24 16.94
CA THR A 121 12.02 -5.22 16.64
C THR A 121 11.53 -4.28 15.53
N VAL A 122 12.11 -3.07 15.50
CA VAL A 122 11.84 -2.11 14.44
C VAL A 122 12.28 -2.65 13.07
N ALA A 123 13.34 -3.44 13.02
CA ALA A 123 13.82 -4.05 11.77
C ALA A 123 12.79 -5.02 11.18
N GLU A 124 12.18 -5.88 12.01
CA GLU A 124 11.10 -6.77 11.57
C GLU A 124 9.88 -6.00 11.06
N LEU A 125 9.51 -4.88 11.69
CA LEU A 125 8.41 -4.05 11.22
C LEU A 125 8.74 -3.39 9.87
N LEU A 126 9.95 -2.85 9.70
CA LEU A 126 10.35 -2.16 8.48
C LEU A 126 10.54 -3.11 7.28
N ASP A 127 10.84 -4.39 7.55
CA ASP A 127 10.98 -5.44 6.52
C ASP A 127 9.63 -6.03 6.06
N MET A 128 8.53 -5.61 6.71
CA MET A 128 7.21 -6.10 6.35
C MET A 128 6.75 -5.59 5.00
N THR A 129 6.22 -6.49 4.21
CA THR A 129 5.50 -6.18 2.98
C THR A 129 3.99 -6.23 3.21
N THR A 130 3.26 -5.46 2.42
CA THR A 130 1.80 -5.51 2.39
C THR A 130 1.33 -5.71 0.96
N ASP A 131 0.35 -6.56 0.79
CA ASP A 131 -0.41 -6.66 -0.44
C ASP A 131 -1.45 -5.55 -0.45
N VAL A 132 -1.16 -4.51 -1.22
CA VAL A 132 -2.01 -3.32 -1.31
C VAL A 132 -3.35 -3.62 -1.98
N LEU A 133 -3.41 -4.71 -2.75
CA LEU A 133 -4.49 -4.99 -3.69
C LEU A 133 -5.26 -6.29 -3.40
N SER A 134 -4.88 -7.06 -2.36
CA SER A 134 -5.43 -8.39 -2.09
C SER A 134 -6.84 -8.40 -1.51
N THR A 135 -7.39 -7.24 -1.17
CA THR A 135 -8.70 -7.20 -0.54
C THR A 135 -9.82 -7.15 -1.59
N ASP A 136 -10.77 -8.07 -1.50
CA ASP A 136 -12.01 -8.07 -2.31
C ASP A 136 -12.86 -6.80 -2.13
N GLU A 137 -12.49 -5.93 -1.18
CA GLU A 137 -13.20 -4.71 -0.83
C GLU A 137 -12.65 -3.45 -1.53
N GLY A 138 -11.68 -3.60 -2.43
CA GLY A 138 -11.19 -2.52 -3.29
C GLY A 138 -10.66 -1.29 -2.52
N SER A 139 -11.03 -0.11 -2.98
CA SER A 139 -10.58 1.18 -2.47
C SER A 139 -10.95 1.51 -1.02
N SER A 140 -11.64 0.61 -0.30
CA SER A 140 -12.10 0.88 1.08
C SER A 140 -11.14 0.43 2.18
N ARG A 141 -10.00 -0.18 1.84
CA ARG A 141 -9.06 -0.75 2.81
C ARG A 141 -7.60 -0.56 2.46
N PHE A 142 -7.22 0.61 2.01
CA PHE A 142 -5.79 0.85 1.77
C PHE A 142 -4.98 0.73 3.04
N PRO A 143 -3.92 -0.08 3.06
CA PRO A 143 -2.94 -0.08 4.13
C PRO A 143 -2.37 1.33 4.28
N MET A 144 -2.24 1.80 5.53
CA MET A 144 -1.67 3.10 5.85
C MET A 144 -0.60 2.93 6.91
N GLN A 145 0.40 3.79 6.87
CA GLN A 145 1.50 3.82 7.83
C GLN A 145 1.84 5.24 8.24
N GLY A 146 2.42 5.38 9.44
CA GLY A 146 2.98 6.63 9.93
C GLY A 146 3.88 6.38 11.12
N TYR A 147 4.69 7.37 11.49
CA TYR A 147 5.57 7.24 12.64
C TYR A 147 5.92 8.58 13.28
N LEU A 148 6.29 8.53 14.55
CA LEU A 148 6.88 9.64 15.31
C LEU A 148 8.18 9.17 15.95
N LYS A 149 9.30 9.84 15.67
CA LYS A 149 10.62 9.53 16.24
C LYS A 149 10.93 10.40 17.46
N ASP A 150 11.84 9.91 18.31
CA ASP A 150 12.41 10.63 19.45
C ASP A 150 11.37 11.21 20.42
N GLN A 151 10.31 10.44 20.70
CA GLN A 151 9.24 10.88 21.57
C GLN A 151 9.58 10.65 23.04
N THR A 152 9.09 11.56 23.89
CA THR A 152 9.16 11.43 25.36
C THR A 152 7.77 11.15 25.91
N VAL A 153 7.64 10.08 26.68
CA VAL A 153 6.44 9.72 27.44
C VAL A 153 6.59 10.19 28.88
N SER A 154 5.60 10.93 29.35
CA SER A 154 5.51 11.39 30.74
C SER A 154 4.04 11.68 31.11
N PRO A 155 3.69 11.85 32.39
CA PRO A 155 2.33 12.20 32.79
C PRO A 155 1.75 13.45 32.12
N VAL A 156 2.62 14.36 31.64
CA VAL A 156 2.23 15.59 30.92
C VAL A 156 2.35 15.47 29.40
N SER A 157 3.10 14.48 28.89
CA SER A 157 3.27 14.19 27.46
C SER A 157 2.81 12.76 27.19
N LYS A 158 1.52 12.59 26.96
CA LYS A 158 0.86 11.29 26.84
C LYS A 158 -0.19 11.22 25.73
N SER A 159 -0.30 12.24 24.89
CA SER A 159 -1.18 12.25 23.74
C SER A 159 -0.35 12.48 22.49
N PHE A 160 -0.42 11.54 21.54
CA PHE A 160 0.41 11.52 20.35
C PHE A 160 -0.49 11.43 19.12
N ASN A 161 -0.23 12.32 18.17
CA ASN A 161 -0.96 12.39 16.91
C ASN A 161 -0.02 11.92 15.78
N ILE A 162 -0.34 10.79 15.16
CA ILE A 162 0.51 10.17 14.13
C ILE A 162 -0.13 10.43 12.78
N GLU A 163 0.54 11.19 11.93
CA GLU A 163 0.11 11.37 10.54
C GLU A 163 0.37 10.10 9.76
N VAL A 164 -0.65 9.63 9.04
CA VAL A 164 -0.57 8.39 8.25
C VAL A 164 -0.75 8.65 6.77
N GLU A 165 -0.04 7.86 5.98
CA GLU A 165 -0.04 7.88 4.53
C GLU A 165 -0.48 6.51 3.97
N ARG A 166 -1.22 6.53 2.86
CA ARG A 166 -1.63 5.31 2.14
C ARG A 166 -0.43 4.65 1.47
N ARG A 167 -0.46 3.33 1.37
CA ARG A 167 0.57 2.56 0.64
C ARG A 167 0.23 2.33 -0.83
N ALA A 168 -0.88 2.86 -1.31
CA ALA A 168 -1.29 2.85 -2.70
C ALA A 168 -1.05 4.19 -3.39
N ALA A 169 -0.79 4.15 -4.70
CA ALA A 169 -0.94 5.27 -5.63
C ALA A 169 -2.32 5.22 -6.26
N LYS A 170 -2.89 6.38 -6.57
CA LYS A 170 -4.13 6.54 -7.33
C LYS A 170 -3.82 7.07 -8.73
N VAL A 171 -4.34 6.40 -9.76
CA VAL A 171 -4.19 6.78 -11.17
C VAL A 171 -5.57 7.05 -11.76
N VAL A 172 -5.78 8.22 -12.34
CA VAL A 172 -7.04 8.56 -13.02
C VAL A 172 -6.75 8.93 -14.47
N LEU A 173 -7.44 8.29 -15.40
CA LEU A 173 -7.50 8.72 -16.81
C LEU A 173 -8.85 9.39 -17.05
N ARG A 174 -8.86 10.68 -17.45
CA ARG A 174 -10.10 11.44 -17.64
C ARG A 174 -10.60 11.42 -19.06
N ASN A 175 -9.71 11.66 -20.02
CA ASN A 175 -10.13 11.81 -21.40
C ASN A 175 -9.21 11.05 -22.35
N ILE A 176 -9.81 10.55 -23.46
CA ILE A 176 -9.09 10.04 -24.62
C ILE A 176 -9.57 10.81 -25.85
N THR A 177 -8.66 11.50 -26.53
CA THR A 177 -8.98 12.28 -27.74
C THR A 177 -8.51 11.54 -28.98
N ASN A 178 -9.38 11.44 -29.99
CA ASN A 178 -9.04 10.89 -31.29
C ASN A 178 -8.54 12.01 -32.22
N SER A 179 -7.24 12.12 -32.38
CA SER A 179 -6.57 13.02 -33.35
C SER A 179 -5.92 12.26 -34.51
N LEU A 180 -6.39 11.04 -34.79
CA LEU A 180 -5.87 10.27 -35.90
C LEU A 180 -6.08 10.98 -37.25
N PRO A 181 -5.19 10.76 -38.25
CA PRO A 181 -5.43 11.10 -39.65
C PRO A 181 -6.78 10.56 -40.16
N ALA A 182 -7.41 11.28 -41.08
CA ALA A 182 -8.78 11.00 -41.52
C ALA A 182 -8.98 9.59 -42.11
N GLU A 183 -7.93 9.03 -42.69
CA GLU A 183 -7.94 7.69 -43.31
C GLU A 183 -8.17 6.54 -42.26
N TYR A 184 -7.90 6.78 -41.00
CA TYR A 184 -8.09 5.76 -39.95
C TYR A 184 -9.49 5.76 -39.32
N GLY A 185 -10.22 6.90 -39.42
CA GLY A 185 -11.58 7.01 -38.93
C GLY A 185 -11.70 7.00 -37.42
N ASP A 186 -12.64 6.23 -36.92
CA ASP A 186 -12.97 6.15 -35.50
C ASP A 186 -11.99 5.25 -34.74
N ILE A 187 -11.77 5.60 -33.47
CA ILE A 187 -11.16 4.72 -32.46
C ILE A 187 -12.30 4.05 -31.67
N ILE A 188 -12.26 2.74 -31.54
CA ILE A 188 -13.17 2.01 -30.67
C ILE A 188 -12.41 1.66 -29.39
N VAL A 189 -12.72 2.28 -28.27
CA VAL A 189 -12.14 1.98 -26.96
C VAL A 189 -12.79 0.71 -26.41
N GLU A 190 -11.98 -0.31 -26.11
CA GLU A 190 -12.45 -1.64 -25.69
C GLU A 190 -12.11 -1.95 -24.21
N GLY A 191 -11.07 -1.32 -23.69
CA GLY A 191 -10.64 -1.51 -22.30
C GLY A 191 -9.52 -0.58 -21.89
N ILE A 192 -9.46 -0.29 -20.60
CA ILE A 192 -8.45 0.54 -19.96
C ILE A 192 -8.00 -0.19 -18.71
N TYR A 193 -6.70 -0.36 -18.50
CA TYR A 193 -6.19 -1.16 -17.39
C TYR A 193 -4.74 -0.84 -17.04
N LEU A 194 -4.35 -1.22 -15.82
CA LEU A 194 -2.95 -1.25 -15.42
C LEU A 194 -2.33 -2.63 -15.72
N SER A 195 -1.16 -2.64 -16.31
CA SER A 195 -0.35 -3.83 -16.49
C SER A 195 0.93 -3.78 -15.67
N ASN A 196 1.49 -4.94 -15.36
CA ASN A 196 2.70 -5.08 -14.55
C ASN A 196 2.58 -4.31 -13.21
N VAL A 197 1.49 -4.53 -12.49
CA VAL A 197 1.30 -3.96 -11.15
C VAL A 197 1.94 -4.89 -10.14
N VAL A 198 2.84 -4.38 -9.31
CA VAL A 198 3.48 -5.18 -8.26
C VAL A 198 2.44 -5.61 -7.22
N THR A 199 2.45 -6.89 -6.84
CA THR A 199 1.44 -7.47 -5.95
C THR A 199 1.64 -7.02 -4.51
N ALA A 200 2.89 -6.92 -4.05
CA ALA A 200 3.23 -6.52 -2.70
C ALA A 200 4.32 -5.46 -2.69
N SER A 201 4.25 -4.51 -1.78
CA SER A 201 5.27 -3.47 -1.56
C SER A 201 5.67 -3.38 -0.10
N GLY A 202 6.79 -2.73 0.18
CA GLY A 202 7.21 -2.47 1.55
C GLY A 202 6.18 -1.63 2.31
N MET A 203 5.92 -1.98 3.58
CA MET A 203 4.97 -1.22 4.40
C MET A 203 5.48 0.19 4.71
N PHE A 204 6.80 0.36 4.88
CA PHE A 204 7.44 1.63 5.21
C PHE A 204 8.44 2.10 4.14
N SER A 205 8.42 1.50 2.96
CA SER A 205 9.33 1.80 1.85
C SER A 205 8.64 1.59 0.52
N ASP A 206 9.00 2.38 -0.48
CA ASP A 206 8.55 2.21 -1.87
C ASP A 206 9.47 1.25 -2.66
N ALA A 207 10.46 0.65 -1.98
CA ALA A 207 11.31 -0.36 -2.58
C ALA A 207 10.51 -1.62 -2.93
N LEU A 208 10.83 -2.21 -4.06
CA LEU A 208 10.27 -3.50 -4.44
C LEU A 208 10.82 -4.61 -3.53
N PRO A 209 10.02 -5.66 -3.26
CA PRO A 209 10.55 -6.88 -2.67
C PRO A 209 11.62 -7.50 -3.57
N GLN A 210 12.45 -8.39 -3.00
CA GLN A 210 13.57 -9.03 -3.72
C GLN A 210 13.08 -9.85 -4.92
N GLU A 211 11.92 -10.48 -4.81
CA GLU A 211 11.27 -11.26 -5.87
C GLU A 211 9.84 -10.72 -6.09
N PRO A 212 9.70 -9.61 -6.85
CA PRO A 212 8.40 -9.00 -7.06
C PRO A 212 7.50 -9.89 -7.91
N LEU A 213 6.26 -10.07 -7.47
CA LEU A 213 5.20 -10.69 -8.27
C LEU A 213 4.39 -9.61 -8.97
N TRP A 214 4.01 -9.87 -10.20
CA TRP A 214 3.31 -8.90 -11.04
C TRP A 214 1.89 -9.33 -11.35
N THR A 215 0.92 -8.47 -11.08
CA THR A 215 -0.48 -8.63 -11.53
C THR A 215 -0.64 -8.01 -12.91
N ASN A 216 -1.50 -8.60 -13.76
CA ASN A 216 -1.70 -8.21 -15.15
C ASN A 216 -0.38 -8.19 -15.94
N GLN A 217 0.45 -9.19 -15.69
CA GLN A 217 1.76 -9.31 -16.32
C GLN A 217 1.63 -9.35 -17.85
N MET A 218 2.52 -8.63 -18.54
CA MET A 218 2.55 -8.51 -20.00
C MET A 218 1.26 -7.96 -20.63
N GLY A 219 0.34 -7.43 -19.84
CA GLY A 219 -0.88 -6.79 -20.36
C GLY A 219 -1.78 -7.68 -21.20
N VAL A 220 -1.76 -9.02 -20.99
CA VAL A 220 -2.60 -9.97 -21.74
C VAL A 220 -4.07 -9.75 -21.40
N TYR A 221 -4.82 -9.17 -22.33
CA TYR A 221 -6.19 -8.66 -22.11
C TYR A 221 -7.17 -9.70 -21.58
N ASP A 222 -7.11 -10.94 -22.08
CA ASP A 222 -8.02 -11.99 -21.65
C ASP A 222 -7.71 -12.51 -20.24
N SER A 223 -6.46 -12.32 -19.78
CA SER A 223 -5.98 -12.74 -18.46
C SER A 223 -5.93 -11.60 -17.43
N LEU A 224 -6.53 -10.44 -17.74
CA LEU A 224 -6.56 -9.32 -16.80
C LEU A 224 -7.32 -9.70 -15.52
N SER A 225 -6.83 -9.17 -14.40
CA SER A 225 -7.51 -9.27 -13.12
C SER A 225 -8.98 -8.81 -13.26
N PRO A 226 -9.93 -9.52 -12.64
CA PRO A 226 -11.34 -9.12 -12.64
C PRO A 226 -11.60 -7.88 -11.73
N HIS A 227 -10.61 -7.40 -11.01
CA HIS A 227 -10.78 -6.28 -10.08
C HIS A 227 -10.86 -4.95 -10.82
N ASP A 228 -11.93 -4.20 -10.59
CA ASP A 228 -12.21 -2.91 -11.24
C ASP A 228 -11.13 -1.87 -11.00
N TRP A 229 -10.41 -1.94 -9.86
CA TRP A 229 -9.31 -1.03 -9.56
C TRP A 229 -8.00 -1.33 -10.30
N LEU A 230 -7.95 -2.40 -11.08
CA LEU A 230 -6.81 -2.76 -11.93
C LEU A 230 -7.17 -2.77 -13.40
N SER A 231 -8.43 -3.08 -13.74
CA SER A 231 -8.82 -3.24 -15.13
C SER A 231 -10.30 -2.90 -15.34
N ASP A 232 -10.58 -2.16 -16.38
CA ASP A 232 -11.91 -1.90 -16.90
C ASP A 232 -11.99 -2.43 -18.34
N LYS A 233 -12.53 -3.65 -18.47
CA LYS A 233 -12.93 -4.25 -19.74
C LYS A 233 -14.31 -3.71 -20.06
N LEU A 234 -14.39 -2.66 -20.85
CA LEU A 234 -15.68 -2.02 -21.13
C LEU A 234 -16.72 -3.03 -21.62
N SER A 235 -17.84 -3.10 -20.92
CA SER A 235 -18.95 -4.00 -21.26
C SER A 235 -19.54 -3.69 -22.64
N VAL A 236 -19.42 -2.42 -23.06
CA VAL A 236 -19.77 -1.94 -24.41
C VAL A 236 -18.62 -1.08 -24.89
N ALA A 237 -17.97 -1.50 -25.97
CA ALA A 237 -16.94 -0.73 -26.62
C ALA A 237 -17.48 0.61 -27.13
N VAL A 238 -16.72 1.69 -26.91
CA VAL A 238 -17.16 3.06 -27.21
C VAL A 238 -16.44 3.59 -28.45
N SER A 239 -17.19 4.00 -29.47
CA SER A 239 -16.64 4.65 -30.66
C SER A 239 -16.40 6.13 -30.41
N VAL A 240 -15.17 6.56 -30.70
CA VAL A 240 -14.73 7.96 -30.60
C VAL A 240 -14.37 8.43 -32.00
N GLY A 241 -15.26 9.24 -32.60
CA GLY A 241 -15.06 9.82 -33.91
C GLY A 241 -13.82 10.73 -33.95
N ARG A 242 -13.33 11.00 -35.16
CA ARG A 242 -12.19 11.92 -35.33
C ARG A 242 -12.48 13.31 -34.73
N GLY A 243 -11.57 13.83 -33.93
CA GLY A 243 -11.73 15.07 -33.17
C GLY A 243 -12.68 14.93 -31.97
N GLY A 244 -13.26 13.74 -31.77
CA GLY A 244 -14.08 13.44 -30.60
C GLY A 244 -13.25 13.11 -29.36
N VAL A 245 -13.94 13.13 -28.23
CA VAL A 245 -13.37 12.84 -26.92
C VAL A 245 -14.20 11.77 -26.23
N TYR A 246 -13.53 10.77 -25.71
CA TYR A 246 -14.07 9.87 -24.68
C TYR A 246 -13.81 10.53 -23.34
N ASP A 247 -14.85 10.84 -22.57
CA ASP A 247 -14.81 11.66 -21.35
C ASP A 247 -15.32 10.96 -20.09
N ILE A 248 -15.31 9.62 -20.09
CA ILE A 248 -15.65 8.83 -18.91
C ILE A 248 -14.38 8.59 -18.11
N PRO A 249 -14.26 9.10 -16.85
CA PRO A 249 -13.08 8.90 -16.05
C PRO A 249 -12.95 7.44 -15.56
N HIS A 250 -11.72 6.93 -15.60
CA HIS A 250 -11.35 5.63 -15.03
C HIS A 250 -10.34 5.81 -13.92
N THR A 251 -10.61 5.20 -12.77
CA THR A 251 -9.76 5.28 -11.58
C THR A 251 -9.16 3.92 -11.25
N PHE A 252 -7.84 3.88 -11.10
CA PHE A 252 -7.08 2.68 -10.77
C PHE A 252 -6.21 2.93 -9.56
N TYR A 253 -5.82 1.84 -8.88
CA TYR A 253 -4.92 1.88 -7.74
C TYR A 253 -3.79 0.88 -7.95
N ALA A 254 -2.59 1.25 -7.50
CA ALA A 254 -1.40 0.41 -7.61
C ALA A 254 -0.53 0.54 -6.36
N ALA A 255 0.26 -0.47 -6.06
CA ALA A 255 1.36 -0.34 -5.14
C ALA A 255 2.45 0.57 -5.74
N ALA A 256 3.30 1.15 -4.88
CA ALA A 256 4.47 1.90 -5.33
C ALA A 256 5.36 1.02 -6.22
N ASN A 257 5.84 1.59 -7.31
CA ASN A 257 6.78 0.97 -8.22
C ASN A 257 7.77 2.03 -8.72
N ALA A 258 8.92 2.12 -8.07
CA ALA A 258 9.96 3.12 -8.35
C ALA A 258 11.09 2.56 -9.21
N VAL A 259 10.81 1.58 -10.08
CA VAL A 259 11.84 1.04 -10.99
C VAL A 259 12.25 2.09 -12.01
N GLU A 260 13.54 2.09 -12.35
CA GLU A 260 14.16 2.99 -13.34
C GLU A 260 14.40 2.29 -14.69
N GLU A 261 14.30 0.96 -14.71
CA GLU A 261 14.54 0.14 -15.90
C GLU A 261 13.50 -0.96 -16.04
N ASP A 262 13.20 -1.34 -17.28
CA ASP A 262 12.30 -2.44 -17.64
C ASP A 262 13.09 -3.46 -18.46
N THR A 263 13.70 -4.45 -17.79
CA THR A 263 14.64 -5.39 -18.43
C THR A 263 13.95 -6.56 -19.12
N ARG A 264 12.82 -7.03 -18.59
CA ARG A 264 11.99 -8.15 -19.14
C ARG A 264 12.75 -9.45 -19.40
N GLU A 265 13.87 -9.69 -18.73
CA GLU A 265 14.71 -10.85 -18.97
C GLU A 265 14.14 -12.13 -18.36
N ASP A 266 13.44 -11.99 -17.21
CA ASP A 266 12.81 -13.11 -16.50
C ASP A 266 11.50 -12.69 -15.77
N GLU A 267 10.90 -13.62 -15.02
CA GLU A 267 9.65 -13.39 -14.30
C GLU A 267 9.78 -12.34 -13.18
N TRP A 268 10.96 -12.25 -12.58
CA TRP A 268 11.26 -11.42 -11.40
C TRP A 268 11.88 -10.07 -11.76
N CYS A 269 12.23 -9.88 -13.00
CA CYS A 269 12.93 -8.67 -13.42
C CYS A 269 12.09 -7.40 -13.18
N PRO A 270 12.73 -6.26 -12.90
CA PRO A 270 12.06 -4.98 -12.80
C PRO A 270 11.23 -4.66 -14.04
N ARG A 271 10.00 -4.20 -13.85
CA ARG A 271 9.06 -3.83 -14.90
C ARG A 271 8.42 -2.50 -14.61
N PHE A 272 8.22 -1.69 -15.62
CA PHE A 272 7.35 -0.52 -15.49
C PHE A 272 5.89 -0.96 -15.35
N THR A 273 5.20 -0.41 -14.36
CA THR A 273 3.74 -0.42 -14.39
C THR A 273 3.27 0.47 -15.52
N ARG A 274 2.26 0.04 -16.29
CA ARG A 274 1.73 0.78 -17.43
C ARG A 274 0.23 0.99 -17.30
N LEU A 275 -0.23 2.19 -17.66
CA LEU A 275 -1.61 2.39 -18.02
C LEU A 275 -1.77 2.06 -19.50
N VAL A 276 -2.61 1.09 -19.82
CA VAL A 276 -2.83 0.62 -21.18
C VAL A 276 -4.24 0.96 -21.62
N VAL A 277 -4.37 1.66 -22.76
CA VAL A 277 -5.64 1.81 -23.45
C VAL A 277 -5.66 0.86 -24.64
N ARG A 278 -6.59 -0.10 -24.60
CA ARG A 278 -6.85 -1.01 -25.73
C ARG A 278 -7.93 -0.45 -26.63
N THR A 279 -7.64 -0.43 -27.92
CA THR A 279 -8.58 0.07 -28.92
C THR A 279 -8.69 -0.89 -30.09
N SER A 280 -9.75 -0.75 -30.89
CA SER A 280 -9.84 -1.30 -32.24
C SER A 280 -9.91 -0.13 -33.25
N ILE A 281 -9.04 -0.15 -34.26
CA ILE A 281 -8.97 0.83 -35.33
C ILE A 281 -9.02 0.07 -36.65
N GLN A 282 -10.06 0.31 -37.47
CA GLN A 282 -10.34 -0.45 -38.72
C GLN A 282 -10.36 -1.98 -38.50
N GLY A 283 -10.87 -2.44 -37.33
CA GLY A 283 -10.96 -3.85 -36.98
C GLY A 283 -9.63 -4.46 -36.50
N ILE A 284 -8.56 -3.67 -36.33
CA ILE A 284 -7.27 -4.13 -35.83
C ILE A 284 -7.08 -3.61 -34.41
N THR A 285 -6.80 -4.53 -33.48
CA THR A 285 -6.49 -4.18 -32.08
C THR A 285 -5.18 -3.40 -32.03
N ARG A 286 -5.21 -2.28 -31.27
CA ARG A 286 -4.07 -1.41 -30.99
C ARG A 286 -4.00 -1.11 -29.52
N TYR A 287 -2.79 -0.92 -29.01
CA TYR A 287 -2.53 -0.62 -27.62
C TYR A 287 -1.80 0.73 -27.50
N TYR A 288 -2.10 1.42 -26.40
CA TYR A 288 -1.42 2.66 -26.02
C TYR A 288 -0.93 2.52 -24.59
N PRO A 289 0.22 1.83 -24.38
CA PRO A 289 0.82 1.65 -23.05
C PRO A 289 1.61 2.90 -22.66
N ILE A 290 1.28 3.50 -21.53
CA ILE A 290 1.94 4.65 -20.94
C ILE A 290 2.66 4.18 -19.69
N SER A 291 3.99 4.21 -19.68
CA SER A 291 4.81 3.64 -18.62
C SER A 291 5.07 4.64 -17.50
N PHE A 292 4.83 4.23 -16.27
CA PHE A 292 5.25 4.96 -15.08
C PHE A 292 6.73 4.66 -14.82
N GLY A 293 7.54 5.70 -14.71
CA GLY A 293 9.00 5.62 -14.63
C GLY A 293 9.72 5.92 -15.95
N ALA A 294 8.98 6.00 -17.06
CA ALA A 294 9.50 6.38 -18.40
C ALA A 294 8.77 7.61 -18.94
N GLU A 295 7.56 7.43 -19.54
CA GLU A 295 6.77 8.54 -20.09
C GLU A 295 6.08 9.37 -19.00
N LEU A 296 5.76 8.72 -17.86
CA LEU A 296 5.20 9.35 -16.67
C LEU A 296 6.16 9.20 -15.48
N PRO A 297 6.01 10.03 -14.42
CA PRO A 297 6.70 9.79 -13.15
C PRO A 297 6.47 8.37 -12.63
N SER A 298 7.44 7.82 -11.90
CA SER A 298 7.29 6.53 -11.22
C SER A 298 6.16 6.58 -10.19
N LEU A 299 5.50 5.44 -9.96
CA LEU A 299 4.45 5.34 -8.94
C LEU A 299 5.04 5.37 -7.53
N LYS A 300 4.63 6.33 -6.72
CA LYS A 300 4.96 6.37 -5.30
C LYS A 300 3.70 6.21 -4.45
N ALA A 301 3.89 5.64 -3.27
CA ALA A 301 2.81 5.55 -2.30
C ALA A 301 2.24 6.93 -1.97
N ASN A 302 0.95 7.00 -1.75
CA ASN A 302 0.21 8.22 -1.43
C ASN A 302 0.22 9.33 -2.51
N GLU A 303 0.58 8.99 -3.76
CA GLU A 303 0.49 9.92 -4.90
C GLU A 303 -0.83 9.74 -5.67
N TYR A 304 -1.30 10.85 -6.22
CA TYR A 304 -2.42 10.93 -7.14
C TYR A 304 -1.94 11.41 -8.51
N ILE A 305 -2.05 10.54 -9.50
CA ILE A 305 -1.65 10.83 -10.89
C ILE A 305 -2.91 11.05 -11.71
N ASP A 306 -3.14 12.27 -12.13
CA ASP A 306 -4.29 12.70 -12.89
C ASP A 306 -3.91 12.87 -14.36
N ILE A 307 -4.20 11.87 -15.20
CA ILE A 307 -4.02 11.94 -16.64
C ILE A 307 -5.25 12.63 -17.23
N THR A 308 -5.14 13.93 -17.43
CA THR A 308 -6.26 14.76 -17.86
C THR A 308 -6.67 14.49 -19.30
N ASN A 309 -5.71 14.09 -20.15
CA ASN A 309 -6.01 13.70 -21.52
C ASN A 309 -4.93 12.79 -22.11
N LEU A 310 -5.36 11.76 -22.84
CA LEU A 310 -4.57 10.95 -23.74
C LEU A 310 -4.96 11.28 -25.19
N ASN A 311 -4.13 12.00 -25.89
CA ASN A 311 -4.40 12.40 -27.28
C ASN A 311 -3.72 11.43 -28.25
N ILE A 312 -4.50 10.60 -28.93
CA ILE A 312 -4.03 9.59 -29.89
C ILE A 312 -3.87 10.23 -31.26
N LYS A 313 -2.63 10.28 -31.77
CA LYS A 313 -2.25 10.97 -33.01
C LYS A 313 -1.92 10.01 -34.16
N SER A 314 -1.45 8.80 -33.86
CA SER A 314 -1.14 7.78 -34.85
C SER A 314 -1.46 6.37 -34.34
N LEU A 315 -1.24 5.35 -35.17
CA LEU A 315 -1.54 3.97 -34.80
C LEU A 315 -0.56 3.47 -33.74
N GLY A 316 -1.08 3.06 -32.60
CA GLY A 316 -0.32 2.42 -31.54
C GLY A 316 0.19 1.02 -31.92
N PRO A 317 1.08 0.43 -31.12
CA PRO A 317 1.61 -0.91 -31.32
C PRO A 317 0.52 -2.00 -31.27
N LEU A 318 0.89 -3.20 -31.78
CA LEU A 318 0.07 -4.41 -31.66
C LEU A 318 0.34 -5.17 -30.36
N ASP A 319 1.34 -4.77 -29.61
CA ASP A 319 1.80 -5.38 -28.38
C ASP A 319 1.63 -4.38 -27.22
N PRO A 320 0.92 -4.72 -26.13
CA PRO A 320 0.69 -3.83 -25.01
C PRO A 320 1.96 -3.51 -24.20
N GLU A 321 3.05 -4.21 -24.42
CA GLU A 321 4.32 -3.96 -23.75
C GLU A 321 5.31 -3.14 -24.58
N LYS A 322 5.03 -2.95 -25.86
CA LYS A 322 5.91 -2.15 -26.74
C LYS A 322 5.74 -0.67 -26.41
N PRO A 323 6.83 0.04 -26.03
CA PRO A 323 6.77 1.48 -25.74
C PRO A 323 6.14 2.28 -26.88
N ILE A 324 5.39 3.31 -26.53
CA ILE A 324 4.85 4.31 -27.45
C ILE A 324 5.81 5.50 -27.56
N THR A 325 5.62 6.31 -28.58
CA THR A 325 6.40 7.52 -28.80
C THR A 325 5.51 8.76 -28.68
N THR A 326 6.12 9.94 -28.50
CA THR A 326 5.42 11.24 -28.50
C THR A 326 4.78 11.57 -29.86
N GLU A 327 5.17 10.88 -30.93
CA GLU A 327 4.52 10.97 -32.25
C GLU A 327 3.21 10.21 -32.29
N GLU A 328 3.11 9.08 -31.50
CA GLU A 328 1.92 8.26 -31.43
C GLU A 328 0.88 8.84 -30.48
N VAL A 329 1.30 9.36 -29.33
CA VAL A 329 0.42 9.96 -28.33
C VAL A 329 1.02 11.19 -27.69
N MET A 330 0.14 12.04 -27.19
CA MET A 330 0.49 13.13 -26.27
C MET A 330 -0.31 12.94 -24.98
N VAL A 331 0.39 12.89 -23.87
CA VAL A 331 -0.19 12.70 -22.54
C VAL A 331 -0.14 14.02 -21.80
N SER A 332 -1.28 14.46 -21.28
CA SER A 332 -1.37 15.58 -20.34
C SER A 332 -1.60 15.02 -18.94
N VAL A 333 -0.68 15.27 -18.03
CA VAL A 333 -0.68 14.69 -16.68
C VAL A 333 -0.42 15.76 -15.62
N THR A 334 -1.05 15.59 -14.47
CA THR A 334 -0.76 16.33 -13.22
C THR A 334 -0.51 15.32 -12.13
N VAL A 335 0.58 15.48 -11.38
CA VAL A 335 0.90 14.67 -10.21
C VAL A 335 0.66 15.50 -8.97
N LYS A 336 -0.09 14.97 -8.01
CA LYS A 336 -0.42 15.60 -6.74
C LYS A 336 -0.17 14.62 -5.61
N GLU A 337 0.16 15.12 -4.42
CA GLU A 337 0.03 14.31 -3.22
C GLU A 337 -1.45 14.02 -3.00
N TRP A 338 -1.81 12.77 -2.70
CA TRP A 338 -3.22 12.35 -2.56
C TRP A 338 -3.98 13.09 -1.44
N ASN A 339 -3.31 13.90 -0.64
CA ASN A 339 -3.86 14.56 0.53
C ASN A 339 -3.49 16.03 0.68
N ARG A 340 -2.71 16.64 -0.22
CA ARG A 340 -2.27 18.03 -0.08
C ARG A 340 -2.88 18.94 -1.13
N THR A 341 -3.18 20.15 -0.66
CA THR A 341 -3.58 21.32 -1.44
C THR A 341 -2.51 21.61 -2.52
N GLU A 342 -2.95 21.71 -3.73
CA GLU A 342 -2.28 21.89 -5.01
C GLU A 342 -0.88 22.52 -5.00
N THR A 343 0.09 21.77 -5.53
CA THR A 343 1.23 22.35 -6.23
C THR A 343 1.18 21.79 -7.66
N GLU A 344 0.76 22.60 -8.61
CA GLU A 344 0.81 22.24 -10.02
C GLU A 344 2.27 22.19 -10.46
N VAL A 345 2.67 21.05 -11.04
CA VAL A 345 3.91 20.91 -11.78
C VAL A 345 3.52 20.48 -13.19
N GLU A 346 3.67 21.37 -14.18
CA GLU A 346 3.57 21.03 -15.60
C GLU A 346 4.89 20.42 -16.07
N PHE A 347 4.83 19.28 -16.75
CA PHE A 347 5.95 18.66 -17.46
C PHE A 347 5.71 18.62 -18.98
#